data_f13f157188c2bbb71729d2e142af2e59
#
_entry.id   f13f157188c2bbb71729d2e142af2e59
#
_cell.length_a   1.000
_cell.length_b   1.000
_cell.length_c   1.000
_cell.angle_alpha   90.00
_cell.angle_beta   90.00
_cell.angle_gamma   90.00
#
_symmetry.space_group_name_H-M   'P 1'
#
loop_
_entity.id
_entity.type
_entity.pdbx_description
1 polymer ?
#
loop_
_entity_poly.entity_id
_entity_poly.type
_entity_poly.pdbx_seq_one_letter_code
_entity_poly.pdbx_strand_id
1 'polypeptide(L)'
;MLIYKHIINVKPSITSLVLGTPQSYINECIKEIYNLGDSMDNTTNVQAMMTTYMIFQESKVFDQLFINIIDIATQTRDEDFVGKNCHLVLKDAWGAVYKKGHYTKPHSHFPSAYISFVYYLQPAENTPLIFSDDGHEVHPEKDQLVMFPGYIRHEVPVHEGTEDRIVIAGNLIVAADESKNINN
;
A
#
# COMPACT_ATOMS: atom_id res chain seq x y z
N MET A 1 -29.01 -30.50 -0.86
CA MET A 1 -27.55 -30.40 -0.92
C MET A 1 -27.21 -29.52 -2.15
N LEU A 2 -27.08 -28.22 -1.94
CA LEU A 2 -26.74 -27.24 -2.97
C LEU A 2 -25.22 -27.26 -3.19
N ILE A 3 -24.80 -27.77 -4.33
CA ILE A 3 -23.40 -27.73 -4.76
C ILE A 3 -23.21 -26.38 -5.45
N TYR A 4 -22.57 -25.44 -4.80
CA TYR A 4 -22.12 -24.18 -5.42
C TYR A 4 -20.99 -24.50 -6.41
N LYS A 5 -21.32 -24.63 -7.68
CA LYS A 5 -20.40 -24.68 -8.81
C LYS A 5 -20.25 -23.29 -9.44
N HIS A 6 -19.86 -22.30 -8.70
CA HIS A 6 -19.31 -21.09 -9.26
C HIS A 6 -17.95 -20.85 -8.63
N ILE A 7 -16.93 -21.48 -9.20
CA ILE A 7 -15.56 -20.99 -9.05
C ILE A 7 -15.53 -19.72 -9.89
N ILE A 8 -15.78 -18.59 -9.23
CA ILE A 8 -15.49 -17.29 -9.81
C ILE A 8 -13.97 -17.18 -9.79
N ASN A 9 -13.33 -17.37 -10.94
CA ASN A 9 -11.94 -16.97 -11.14
C ASN A 9 -11.91 -15.43 -11.14
N VAL A 10 -11.99 -14.83 -9.97
CA VAL A 10 -11.68 -13.44 -9.78
C VAL A 10 -10.15 -13.37 -9.83
N LYS A 11 -9.60 -13.00 -10.99
CA LYS A 11 -8.21 -12.53 -11.02
C LYS A 11 -8.16 -11.37 -10.05
N PRO A 12 -7.26 -11.40 -9.05
CA PRO A 12 -7.10 -10.29 -8.13
C PRO A 12 -6.80 -9.04 -8.96
N SER A 13 -7.64 -8.02 -8.87
CA SER A 13 -7.43 -6.78 -9.62
C SER A 13 -6.32 -5.98 -8.93
N ILE A 14 -5.19 -5.85 -9.61
CA ILE A 14 -4.15 -4.90 -9.24
C ILE A 14 -4.48 -3.60 -9.95
N THR A 15 -4.65 -2.53 -9.19
CA THR A 15 -4.86 -1.18 -9.72
C THR A 15 -3.53 -0.43 -9.69
N SER A 16 -3.16 0.16 -10.82
CA SER A 16 -1.92 0.92 -10.95
C SER A 16 -2.17 2.21 -11.72
N LEU A 17 -1.81 3.36 -11.16
CA LEU A 17 -2.02 4.67 -11.77
C LEU A 17 -0.99 5.70 -11.29
N VAL A 18 -0.70 6.71 -12.12
CA VAL A 18 0.11 7.87 -11.77
C VAL A 18 -0.82 8.98 -11.29
N LEU A 19 -0.52 9.58 -10.14
CA LEU A 19 -1.43 10.53 -9.48
C LEU A 19 -1.36 11.95 -10.03
N GLY A 20 -0.28 12.35 -10.68
CA GLY A 20 -0.04 13.73 -11.12
C GLY A 20 0.34 14.67 -9.96
N THR A 21 0.97 14.12 -8.94
CA THR A 21 1.34 14.86 -7.73
C THR A 21 2.45 15.89 -8.02
N PRO A 22 2.32 17.16 -7.55
CA PRO A 22 3.38 18.15 -7.72
C PRO A 22 4.73 17.70 -7.15
N GLN A 23 5.81 17.90 -7.90
CA GLN A 23 7.16 17.51 -7.48
C GLN A 23 7.58 18.10 -6.13
N SER A 24 7.15 19.33 -5.83
CA SER A 24 7.43 19.99 -4.55
C SER A 24 6.85 19.21 -3.37
N TYR A 25 5.63 18.68 -3.54
CA TYR A 25 4.97 17.87 -2.50
C TYR A 25 5.63 16.49 -2.36
N ILE A 26 6.02 15.85 -3.46
CA ILE A 26 6.80 14.60 -3.42
C ILE A 26 8.10 14.82 -2.62
N ASN A 27 8.81 15.92 -2.88
CA ASN A 27 10.05 16.24 -2.17
C ASN A 27 9.80 16.51 -0.66
N GLU A 28 8.68 17.13 -0.32
CA GLU A 28 8.27 17.34 1.07
C GLU A 28 8.00 16.01 1.78
N CYS A 29 7.27 15.09 1.14
CA CYS A 29 7.03 13.74 1.66
C CYS A 29 8.35 12.97 1.87
N ILE A 30 9.27 13.03 0.91
CA ILE A 30 10.59 12.38 1.03
C ILE A 30 11.36 12.93 2.23
N LYS A 31 11.43 14.26 2.36
CA LYS A 31 12.11 14.91 3.49
C LYS A 31 11.51 14.47 4.81
N GLU A 32 10.18 14.41 4.89
CA GLU A 32 9.49 14.04 6.12
C GLU A 32 9.71 12.57 6.48
N ILE A 33 9.77 11.67 5.51
CA ILE A 33 10.12 10.26 5.75
C ILE A 33 11.52 10.14 6.36
N TYR A 34 12.50 10.91 5.87
CA TYR A 34 13.83 10.90 6.46
C TYR A 34 13.86 11.50 7.87
N ASN A 35 13.02 12.51 8.15
CA ASN A 35 12.91 13.10 9.48
C ASN A 35 12.30 12.13 10.50
N LEU A 36 11.30 11.36 10.09
CA LEU A 36 10.55 10.43 10.94
C LEU A 36 11.12 9.01 10.93
N GLY A 37 11.93 8.70 9.91
CA GLY A 37 12.50 7.35 9.75
C GLY A 37 13.52 7.05 10.84
N ASP A 38 13.39 5.87 11.42
CA ASP A 38 14.32 5.32 12.39
C ASP A 38 15.24 4.28 11.74
N SER A 39 16.13 3.72 12.52
CA SER A 39 17.00 2.63 12.07
C SER A 39 16.20 1.43 11.57
N MET A 40 16.83 0.62 10.71
CA MET A 40 16.25 -0.60 10.16
C MET A 40 15.70 -1.53 11.25
N ASP A 41 14.41 -1.85 11.18
CA ASP A 41 13.77 -2.83 12.06
C ASP A 41 13.92 -4.24 11.48
N ASN A 42 14.86 -5.01 12.02
CA ASN A 42 15.10 -6.39 11.60
C ASN A 42 14.05 -7.40 12.08
N THR A 43 13.05 -6.97 12.83
CA THR A 43 11.98 -7.83 13.34
C THR A 43 10.81 -7.94 12.38
N THR A 44 10.74 -7.10 11.35
CA THR A 44 9.68 -7.09 10.34
C THR A 44 10.05 -7.86 9.07
N ASN A 45 9.07 -8.00 8.16
CA ASN A 45 9.32 -8.53 6.82
C ASN A 45 10.10 -7.53 5.95
N VAL A 46 10.04 -6.25 6.28
CA VAL A 46 10.70 -5.15 5.57
C VAL A 46 12.07 -4.91 6.19
N GLN A 47 13.11 -5.11 5.40
CA GLN A 47 14.49 -4.82 5.77
C GLN A 47 14.91 -3.49 5.11
N ALA A 48 14.46 -2.37 5.69
CA ALA A 48 14.68 -1.03 5.20
C ALA A 48 14.65 -0.03 6.37
N MET A 49 15.09 1.20 6.16
CA MET A 49 14.78 2.28 7.08
C MET A 49 13.27 2.55 6.98
N MET A 50 12.59 2.59 8.11
CA MET A 50 11.14 2.79 8.16
C MET A 50 10.77 3.90 9.15
N THR A 51 9.63 4.54 8.90
CA THR A 51 8.89 5.29 9.91
C THR A 51 8.08 4.32 10.77
N THR A 52 7.36 4.84 11.77
CA THR A 52 6.33 4.03 12.44
C THR A 52 5.19 3.68 11.47
N TYR A 53 4.37 2.69 11.84
CA TYR A 53 3.19 2.27 11.07
C TYR A 53 2.03 3.27 11.14
N MET A 54 2.18 4.36 11.90
CA MET A 54 1.14 5.37 12.10
C MET A 54 1.61 6.75 11.61
N ILE A 55 2.37 6.80 10.52
CA ILE A 55 2.96 8.03 9.97
C ILE A 55 1.94 9.18 9.80
N PHE A 56 0.67 8.84 9.54
CA PHE A 56 -0.44 9.78 9.40
C PHE A 56 -0.86 10.43 10.73
N GLN A 57 -0.45 9.89 11.86
CA GLN A 57 -0.64 10.51 13.18
C GLN A 57 0.54 11.41 13.57
N GLU A 58 1.69 11.19 12.96
CA GLU A 58 2.93 11.88 13.29
C GLU A 58 3.15 13.15 12.46
N SER A 59 2.64 13.16 11.22
CA SER A 59 2.81 14.32 10.34
C SER A 59 1.62 14.54 9.41
N LYS A 60 1.18 15.80 9.38
CA LYS A 60 0.11 16.25 8.47
C LYS A 60 0.55 16.39 7.01
N VAL A 61 1.83 16.30 6.73
CA VAL A 61 2.36 16.32 5.36
C VAL A 61 1.67 15.28 4.50
N PHE A 62 1.26 14.15 5.07
CA PHE A 62 0.68 13.03 4.33
C PHE A 62 -0.85 13.05 4.24
N ASP A 63 -1.55 13.97 4.92
CA ASP A 63 -3.03 13.98 5.02
C ASP A 63 -3.70 13.95 3.64
N GLN A 64 -3.30 14.87 2.75
CA GLN A 64 -3.91 14.96 1.42
C GLN A 64 -3.63 13.71 0.56
N LEU A 65 -2.45 13.12 0.69
CA LEU A 65 -2.11 11.89 0.00
C LEU A 65 -3.03 10.73 0.44
N PHE A 66 -3.22 10.55 1.73
CA PHE A 66 -4.06 9.48 2.25
C PHE A 66 -5.54 9.68 1.91
N ILE A 67 -6.04 10.91 1.93
CA ILE A 67 -7.39 11.23 1.45
C ILE A 67 -7.54 10.78 -0.02
N ASN A 68 -6.60 11.16 -0.89
CA ASN A 68 -6.64 10.80 -2.30
C ASN A 68 -6.56 9.26 -2.49
N ILE A 69 -5.71 8.56 -1.74
CA ILE A 69 -5.59 7.10 -1.82
C ILE A 69 -6.90 6.42 -1.42
N ILE A 70 -7.54 6.87 -0.32
CA ILE A 70 -8.82 6.31 0.15
C ILE A 70 -9.93 6.57 -0.88
N ASP A 71 -9.98 7.76 -1.47
CA ASP A 71 -10.95 8.12 -2.50
C ASP A 71 -10.79 7.24 -3.75
N ILE A 72 -9.56 7.06 -4.23
CA ILE A 72 -9.26 6.18 -5.38
C ILE A 72 -9.63 4.73 -5.05
N ALA A 73 -9.23 4.23 -3.90
CA ALA A 73 -9.57 2.88 -3.46
C ALA A 73 -11.09 2.67 -3.37
N THR A 74 -11.82 3.68 -2.89
CA THR A 74 -13.28 3.65 -2.81
C THR A 74 -13.93 3.60 -4.19
N GLN A 75 -13.38 4.32 -5.17
CA GLN A 75 -13.90 4.33 -6.55
C GLN A 75 -13.58 3.05 -7.33
N THR A 76 -12.48 2.38 -7.00
CA THR A 76 -11.99 1.19 -7.71
C THR A 76 -12.37 -0.14 -7.03
N ARG A 77 -12.97 -0.07 -5.83
CA ARG A 77 -13.38 -1.28 -5.10
C ARG A 77 -14.51 -2.02 -5.80
N ASP A 78 -14.54 -3.33 -5.58
CA ASP A 78 -15.69 -4.15 -5.96
C ASP A 78 -16.83 -3.94 -4.94
N GLU A 79 -17.91 -3.26 -5.36
CA GLU A 79 -19.06 -2.95 -4.52
C GLU A 79 -19.82 -4.19 -4.04
N ASP A 80 -19.79 -5.27 -4.82
CA ASP A 80 -20.45 -6.54 -4.46
C ASP A 80 -19.75 -7.20 -3.27
N PHE A 81 -18.45 -6.90 -3.07
CA PHE A 81 -17.65 -7.49 -2.00
C PHE A 81 -17.66 -6.66 -0.71
N VAL A 82 -17.69 -5.33 -0.79
CA VAL A 82 -17.60 -4.44 0.39
C VAL A 82 -18.95 -4.12 1.00
N GLY A 83 -20.02 -4.22 0.21
CA GLY A 83 -21.38 -3.83 0.63
C GLY A 83 -21.61 -2.31 0.61
N LYS A 84 -22.87 -1.92 0.37
CA LYS A 84 -23.26 -0.51 0.15
C LYS A 84 -23.20 0.39 1.39
N ASN A 85 -23.11 -0.20 2.58
CA ASN A 85 -23.12 0.51 3.87
C ASN A 85 -21.75 0.45 4.57
N CYS A 86 -20.68 0.33 3.80
CA CYS A 86 -19.33 0.25 4.31
C CYS A 86 -18.45 1.28 3.61
N HIS A 87 -17.44 1.78 4.32
CA HIS A 87 -16.42 2.67 3.77
C HIS A 87 -15.03 2.14 4.07
N LEU A 88 -14.05 2.59 3.28
CA LEU A 88 -12.65 2.26 3.51
C LEU A 88 -12.02 3.27 4.46
N VAL A 89 -11.23 2.77 5.40
CA VAL A 89 -10.44 3.60 6.31
C VAL A 89 -9.00 3.15 6.32
N LEU A 90 -8.09 4.09 6.53
CA LEU A 90 -6.67 3.81 6.70
C LEU A 90 -6.46 3.09 8.03
N LYS A 91 -5.90 1.89 7.97
CA LYS A 91 -5.54 1.11 9.15
C LYS A 91 -4.16 1.47 9.65
N ASP A 92 -3.18 1.37 8.76
CA ASP A 92 -1.78 1.66 9.00
C ASP A 92 -1.11 2.16 7.72
N ALA A 93 -0.07 2.99 7.87
CA ALA A 93 0.77 3.44 6.78
C ALA A 93 2.15 3.84 7.31
N TRP A 94 3.17 3.61 6.49
CA TRP A 94 4.56 3.91 6.80
C TRP A 94 5.34 4.35 5.57
N GLY A 95 6.37 5.17 5.79
CA GLY A 95 7.41 5.44 4.81
C GLY A 95 8.51 4.39 4.91
N ALA A 96 9.10 4.00 3.78
CA ALA A 96 10.24 3.10 3.75
C ALA A 96 11.29 3.58 2.74
N VAL A 97 12.57 3.53 3.16
CA VAL A 97 13.73 3.87 2.34
C VAL A 97 14.61 2.64 2.19
N TYR A 98 14.62 2.10 0.98
CA TYR A 98 15.47 0.96 0.63
C TYR A 98 16.80 1.46 0.10
N LYS A 99 17.87 1.16 0.80
CA LYS A 99 19.25 1.35 0.38
C LYS A 99 19.79 0.05 -0.21
N LYS A 100 20.95 0.11 -0.83
CA LYS A 100 21.61 -1.09 -1.36
C LYS A 100 21.68 -2.22 -0.32
N GLY A 101 21.24 -3.40 -0.71
CA GLY A 101 21.15 -4.58 0.15
C GLY A 101 19.83 -4.73 0.91
N HIS A 102 18.96 -3.71 0.91
CA HIS A 102 17.64 -3.78 1.55
C HIS A 102 16.64 -4.55 0.66
N TYR A 103 15.64 -5.16 1.29
CA TYR A 103 14.62 -5.99 0.64
C TYR A 103 13.36 -6.12 1.49
N THR A 104 12.33 -6.74 0.93
CA THR A 104 11.15 -7.17 1.69
C THR A 104 10.88 -8.65 1.41
N LYS A 105 10.74 -9.44 2.48
CA LYS A 105 10.42 -10.87 2.38
C LYS A 105 8.99 -11.08 1.86
N PRO A 106 8.72 -12.22 1.16
CA PRO A 106 7.37 -12.57 0.75
C PRO A 106 6.39 -12.61 1.93
N HIS A 107 5.33 -11.81 1.88
CA HIS A 107 4.31 -11.73 2.93
C HIS A 107 2.97 -11.27 2.35
N SER A 108 1.92 -11.37 3.16
CA SER A 108 0.60 -10.81 2.89
C SER A 108 0.05 -10.15 4.15
N HIS A 109 -1.01 -9.39 3.99
CA HIS A 109 -1.68 -8.72 5.11
C HIS A 109 -3.01 -9.37 5.51
N PHE A 110 -3.25 -10.62 5.07
CA PHE A 110 -4.44 -11.39 5.47
C PHE A 110 -4.35 -11.84 6.94
N PRO A 111 -5.45 -11.78 7.70
CA PRO A 111 -6.78 -11.24 7.36
C PRO A 111 -6.92 -9.75 7.75
N SER A 112 -5.84 -9.06 8.03
CA SER A 112 -5.84 -7.77 8.72
C SER A 112 -6.05 -6.57 7.80
N ALA A 113 -5.96 -6.74 6.48
CA ALA A 113 -6.17 -5.69 5.49
C ALA A 113 -7.11 -6.16 4.36
N TYR A 114 -7.95 -5.25 3.88
CA TYR A 114 -8.77 -5.45 2.70
C TYR A 114 -8.01 -5.07 1.42
N ILE A 115 -7.42 -3.88 1.40
CA ILE A 115 -6.54 -3.40 0.33
C ILE A 115 -5.19 -3.03 0.93
N SER A 116 -4.12 -3.42 0.26
CA SER A 116 -2.77 -2.91 0.50
C SER A 116 -2.39 -1.96 -0.63
N PHE A 117 -1.57 -0.96 -0.34
CA PHE A 117 -1.08 -0.02 -1.34
C PHE A 117 0.40 0.29 -1.17
N VAL A 118 1.04 0.65 -2.28
CA VAL A 118 2.38 1.22 -2.32
C VAL A 118 2.38 2.43 -3.25
N TYR A 119 2.78 3.59 -2.73
CA TYR A 119 2.96 4.82 -3.48
C TYR A 119 4.45 5.13 -3.63
N TYR A 120 4.89 5.34 -4.85
CA TYR A 120 6.30 5.48 -5.21
C TYR A 120 6.73 6.93 -5.33
N LEU A 121 7.38 7.44 -4.30
CA LEU A 121 7.97 8.79 -4.29
C LEU A 121 9.25 8.83 -5.12
N GLN A 122 10.09 7.80 -4.99
CA GLN A 122 11.33 7.60 -5.73
C GLN A 122 11.49 6.11 -6.01
N PRO A 123 11.11 5.63 -7.20
CA PRO A 123 11.37 4.25 -7.61
C PRO A 123 12.86 4.04 -7.86
N ALA A 124 13.30 2.79 -7.94
CA ALA A 124 14.64 2.42 -8.34
C ALA A 124 14.58 1.39 -9.46
N GLU A 125 15.52 1.50 -10.40
CA GLU A 125 15.67 0.50 -11.45
C GLU A 125 15.91 -0.89 -10.85
N ASN A 126 15.40 -1.92 -11.52
CA ASN A 126 15.60 -3.33 -11.16
C ASN A 126 15.15 -3.72 -9.74
N THR A 127 14.25 -2.92 -9.13
CA THR A 127 13.65 -3.23 -7.83
C THR A 127 12.14 -3.18 -7.92
N PRO A 128 11.51 -4.13 -8.64
CA PRO A 128 10.05 -4.21 -8.81
C PRO A 128 9.33 -4.55 -7.52
N LEU A 129 8.01 -4.40 -7.54
CA LEU A 129 7.12 -5.11 -6.63
C LEU A 129 6.75 -6.44 -7.27
N ILE A 130 7.05 -7.54 -6.60
CA ILE A 130 6.79 -8.90 -7.11
C ILE A 130 5.60 -9.48 -6.36
N PHE A 131 4.60 -9.98 -7.08
CA PHE A 131 3.52 -10.77 -6.52
C PHE A 131 3.93 -12.24 -6.52
N SER A 132 4.26 -12.76 -5.34
CA SER A 132 5.02 -14.01 -5.17
C SER A 132 4.28 -15.25 -5.63
N ASP A 133 2.94 -15.22 -5.73
CA ASP A 133 2.13 -16.41 -6.06
C ASP A 133 2.13 -16.75 -7.55
N ASP A 134 2.28 -15.76 -8.43
CA ASP A 134 2.31 -15.93 -9.88
C ASP A 134 3.55 -15.33 -10.57
N GLY A 135 4.42 -14.70 -9.78
CA GLY A 135 5.64 -14.07 -10.27
C GLY A 135 5.39 -12.79 -11.09
N HIS A 136 4.18 -12.22 -11.02
CA HIS A 136 3.89 -10.95 -11.70
C HIS A 136 4.71 -9.82 -11.08
N GLU A 137 5.38 -9.05 -11.94
CA GLU A 137 6.22 -7.91 -11.54
C GLU A 137 5.59 -6.60 -11.96
N VAL A 138 5.59 -5.63 -11.04
CA VAL A 138 5.30 -4.23 -11.33
C VAL A 138 6.60 -3.44 -11.21
N HIS A 139 7.04 -2.88 -12.33
CA HIS A 139 8.17 -1.95 -12.40
C HIS A 139 7.63 -0.52 -12.25
N PRO A 140 7.72 0.06 -11.05
CA PRO A 140 7.01 1.29 -10.77
C PRO A 140 7.69 2.51 -11.39
N GLU A 141 6.85 3.47 -11.78
CA GLU A 141 7.27 4.82 -12.12
C GLU A 141 7.17 5.74 -10.91
N LYS A 142 7.78 6.91 -11.01
CA LYS A 142 7.62 7.95 -9.99
C LYS A 142 6.17 8.44 -9.96
N ASP A 143 5.68 8.76 -8.75
CA ASP A 143 4.30 9.21 -8.53
C ASP A 143 3.25 8.13 -8.84
N GLN A 144 3.65 6.87 -8.92
CA GLN A 144 2.75 5.75 -9.17
C GLN A 144 2.18 5.20 -7.86
N LEU A 145 0.87 5.00 -7.84
CA LEU A 145 0.15 4.27 -6.81
C LEU A 145 -0.18 2.87 -7.33
N VAL A 146 0.19 1.84 -6.57
CA VAL A 146 -0.18 0.44 -6.82
C VAL A 146 -1.02 -0.04 -5.66
N MET A 147 -2.24 -0.52 -5.94
CA MET A 147 -3.16 -1.08 -4.95
C MET A 147 -3.51 -2.51 -5.32
N PHE A 148 -3.63 -3.37 -4.32
CA PHE A 148 -3.95 -4.78 -4.48
C PHE A 148 -4.66 -5.35 -3.24
N PRO A 149 -5.42 -6.44 -3.37
CA PRO A 149 -6.05 -7.10 -2.22
C PRO A 149 -5.03 -7.50 -1.16
N GLY A 150 -5.33 -7.24 0.11
CA GLY A 150 -4.42 -7.49 1.23
C GLY A 150 -4.00 -8.95 1.41
N TYR A 151 -4.72 -9.90 0.80
CA TYR A 151 -4.37 -11.33 0.85
C TYR A 151 -3.29 -11.75 -0.15
N ILE A 152 -2.98 -10.90 -1.17
CA ILE A 152 -1.97 -11.24 -2.17
C ILE A 152 -0.57 -11.17 -1.56
N ARG A 153 0.19 -12.26 -1.74
CA ARG A 153 1.58 -12.29 -1.31
C ARG A 153 2.45 -11.46 -2.23
N HIS A 154 3.28 -10.63 -1.62
CA HIS A 154 4.16 -9.73 -2.34
C HIS A 154 5.51 -9.57 -1.64
N GLU A 155 6.50 -9.16 -2.40
CA GLU A 155 7.87 -8.97 -1.95
C GLU A 155 8.58 -7.88 -2.74
N VAL A 156 9.72 -7.45 -2.24
CA VAL A 156 10.67 -6.58 -2.95
C VAL A 156 12.01 -7.27 -2.96
N PRO A 157 12.62 -7.54 -4.12
CA PRO A 157 13.91 -8.19 -4.22
C PRO A 157 15.00 -7.32 -3.58
N VAL A 158 16.18 -7.89 -3.38
CA VAL A 158 17.33 -7.13 -2.87
C VAL A 158 17.61 -5.94 -3.80
N HIS A 159 17.60 -4.75 -3.22
CA HIS A 159 17.91 -3.52 -3.94
C HIS A 159 19.42 -3.42 -4.20
N GLU A 160 19.81 -3.53 -5.44
CA GLU A 160 21.23 -3.51 -5.86
C GLU A 160 21.70 -2.11 -6.30
N GLY A 161 20.77 -1.17 -6.47
CA GLY A 161 21.06 0.20 -6.93
C GLY A 161 21.82 1.04 -5.90
N THR A 162 22.32 2.18 -6.35
CA THR A 162 23.00 3.18 -5.51
C THR A 162 22.06 4.28 -5.04
N GLU A 163 20.97 4.51 -5.78
CA GLU A 163 19.95 5.50 -5.44
C GLU A 163 18.93 4.89 -4.47
N ASP A 164 18.52 5.64 -3.47
CA ASP A 164 17.52 5.17 -2.52
C ASP A 164 16.16 4.96 -3.21
N ARG A 165 15.50 3.81 -2.95
CA ARG A 165 14.11 3.57 -3.34
C ARG A 165 13.22 3.98 -2.18
N ILE A 166 12.31 4.95 -2.42
CA ILE A 166 11.50 5.57 -1.38
C ILE A 166 10.03 5.41 -1.69
N VAL A 167 9.29 4.83 -0.74
CA VAL A 167 7.86 4.56 -0.89
C VAL A 167 7.09 4.95 0.37
N ILE A 168 5.78 5.16 0.21
CA ILE A 168 4.79 5.10 1.29
C ILE A 168 3.95 3.85 1.03
N ALA A 169 3.88 2.96 2.01
CA ALA A 169 3.05 1.77 1.95
C ALA A 169 2.01 1.80 3.08
N GLY A 170 0.93 1.06 2.92
CA GLY A 170 -0.10 0.99 3.95
C GLY A 170 -1.24 0.06 3.59
N ASN A 171 -2.19 -0.01 4.50
CA ASN A 171 -3.32 -0.91 4.46
C ASN A 171 -4.63 -0.19 4.75
N LEU A 172 -5.66 -0.55 4.00
CA LEU A 172 -7.04 -0.11 4.19
C LEU A 172 -7.88 -1.28 4.70
N ILE A 173 -8.81 -0.97 5.59
CA ILE A 173 -9.83 -1.91 6.09
C ILE A 173 -11.22 -1.39 5.77
N VAL A 174 -12.18 -2.29 5.83
CA VAL A 174 -13.61 -1.97 5.71
C VAL A 174 -14.16 -1.62 7.08
N ALA A 175 -14.79 -0.45 7.20
CA ALA A 175 -15.54 -0.04 8.38
C ALA A 175 -17.03 0.07 8.04
N ALA A 176 -17.90 -0.34 8.96
CA ALA A 176 -19.34 -0.21 8.81
C ALA A 176 -19.79 1.24 9.09
N ASP A 177 -20.79 1.72 8.34
CA ASP A 177 -21.46 2.98 8.64
C ASP A 177 -22.36 2.83 9.87
N GLU A 178 -21.89 3.26 11.03
CA GLU A 178 -22.66 3.20 12.28
C GLU A 178 -23.92 4.07 12.27
N SER A 179 -23.98 5.09 11.40
CA SER A 179 -25.10 6.05 11.32
C SER A 179 -26.45 5.46 10.86
N LYS A 180 -26.46 4.23 10.32
CA LYS A 180 -27.67 3.58 9.80
C LYS A 180 -28.29 2.52 10.73
N ASN A 181 -27.66 2.23 11.87
CA ASN A 181 -28.16 1.24 12.83
C ASN A 181 -29.10 1.80 13.92
N ILE A 182 -29.48 3.09 13.86
CA ILE A 182 -30.29 3.74 14.91
C ILE A 182 -31.82 3.72 14.61
N ASN A 183 -32.25 3.16 13.48
CA ASN A 183 -33.67 3.08 13.10
C ASN A 183 -34.10 1.64 12.75
N ASN A 184 -34.09 0.75 13.73
CA ASN A 184 -34.93 -0.46 13.72
C ASN A 184 -35.50 -0.71 15.12
#